data_34d860fa24886149d9e0fce189701107
#
_entry.id   34d860fa24886149d9e0fce189701107
#
_cell.length_a   1.000
_cell.length_b   1.000
_cell.length_c   1.000
_cell.angle_alpha   90.00
_cell.angle_beta   90.00
_cell.angle_gamma   90.00
#
_symmetry.space_group_name_H-M   'P 1'
#
loop_
_entity.id
_entity.type
_entity.pdbx_description
1 polymer ?
#
loop_
_entity_poly.entity_id
_entity_poly.type
_entity_poly.pdbx_seq_one_letter_code
_entity_poly.pdbx_strand_id
1 'polypeptide(L)'
;DICKRNGKSKLLWLGDKEKTLGYTPKSDEMVLTVHRWFANKSCPGDWLYSRLGDLAAKVTKLLTDTPLDNTAADWAKDAVNWALRNGILKGDERGDLMLHSPVNREQFCVMLKRYADLP
;
A
#
# COMPACT_ATOMS: atom_id res chain seq x y z
N ASP A 1 -8.24 -2.95 4.56
CA ASP A 1 -7.38 -4.05 4.99
C ASP A 1 -6.57 -4.65 3.83
N ILE A 2 -7.21 -5.08 2.71
CA ILE A 2 -6.50 -5.67 1.55
C ILE A 2 -5.43 -4.72 0.99
N CYS A 3 -5.76 -3.44 0.76
CA CYS A 3 -4.80 -2.46 0.29
C CYS A 3 -3.60 -2.33 1.23
N LYS A 4 -3.83 -2.19 2.54
CA LYS A 4 -2.77 -2.10 3.55
C LYS A 4 -1.85 -3.32 3.55
N ARG A 5 -2.41 -4.55 3.51
CA ARG A 5 -1.61 -5.79 3.47
C ARG A 5 -0.72 -5.89 2.23
N ASN A 6 -1.07 -5.22 1.15
CA ASN A 6 -0.32 -5.21 -0.10
C ASN A 6 0.49 -3.92 -0.31
N GLY A 7 0.68 -3.10 0.73
CA GLY A 7 1.45 -1.87 0.66
C GLY A 7 0.85 -0.82 -0.27
N LYS A 8 -0.50 -0.80 -0.42
CA LYS A 8 -1.19 0.10 -1.34
C LYS A 8 -1.83 1.26 -0.59
N SER A 9 -1.53 2.46 -1.03
CA SER A 9 -2.09 3.70 -0.47
C SER A 9 -3.26 4.26 -1.27
N LYS A 10 -3.51 3.73 -2.46
CA LYS A 10 -4.60 4.18 -3.34
C LYS A 10 -5.41 3.02 -3.88
N LEU A 11 -6.72 3.20 -3.89
CA LEU A 11 -7.66 2.33 -4.57
C LEU A 11 -8.30 3.10 -5.71
N LEU A 12 -8.14 2.63 -6.95
CA LEU A 12 -8.64 3.30 -8.14
C LEU A 12 -9.87 2.59 -8.70
N TRP A 13 -10.83 3.37 -9.15
CA TRP A 13 -11.95 2.93 -9.97
C TRP A 13 -11.95 3.70 -11.29
N LEU A 14 -11.62 3.05 -12.39
CA LEU A 14 -11.54 3.68 -13.70
C LEU A 14 -12.87 3.66 -14.45
N GLY A 15 -13.87 2.96 -13.92
CA GLY A 15 -15.26 2.96 -14.43
C GLY A 15 -15.48 2.22 -15.74
N ASP A 16 -14.44 1.77 -16.40
CA ASP A 16 -14.48 1.16 -17.71
C ASP A 16 -13.52 -0.02 -17.81
N LYS A 17 -13.97 -1.11 -18.46
CA LYS A 17 -13.20 -2.35 -18.62
C LYS A 17 -11.90 -2.14 -19.39
N GLU A 18 -11.97 -1.52 -20.56
CA GLU A 18 -10.82 -1.40 -21.45
C GLU A 18 -9.78 -0.45 -20.88
N LYS A 19 -10.22 0.68 -20.31
CA LYS A 19 -9.34 1.59 -19.58
C LYS A 19 -8.64 0.89 -18.43
N THR A 20 -9.38 0.06 -17.69
CA THR A 20 -8.84 -0.67 -16.54
C THR A 20 -7.81 -1.72 -16.96
N LEU A 21 -8.08 -2.47 -18.02
CA LEU A 21 -7.15 -3.50 -18.51
C LEU A 21 -5.92 -2.91 -19.19
N GLY A 22 -6.04 -1.73 -19.80
CA GLY A 22 -4.92 -0.99 -20.39
C GLY A 22 -4.11 -0.16 -19.40
N TYR A 23 -4.56 -0.05 -18.14
CA TYR A 23 -3.87 0.73 -17.13
C TYR A 23 -2.80 -0.08 -16.42
N THR A 24 -1.61 0.48 -16.32
CA THR A 24 -0.52 -0.10 -15.50
C THR A 24 -0.49 0.59 -14.14
N PRO A 25 -0.93 -0.08 -13.05
CA PRO A 25 -0.94 0.51 -11.72
C PRO A 25 0.49 0.83 -11.24
N LYS A 26 0.64 1.95 -10.56
CA LYS A 26 1.88 2.27 -9.84
C LYS A 26 2.07 1.34 -8.63
N SER A 27 3.26 1.36 -8.05
CA SER A 27 3.60 0.50 -6.91
C SER A 27 2.67 0.66 -5.71
N ASP A 28 2.14 1.86 -5.49
CA ASP A 28 1.25 2.23 -4.40
C ASP A 28 -0.24 2.12 -4.74
N GLU A 29 -0.59 1.75 -5.97
CA GLU A 29 -1.96 1.70 -6.47
C GLU A 29 -2.53 0.29 -6.55
N MET A 30 -3.82 0.15 -6.28
CA MET A 30 -4.62 -1.04 -6.55
C MET A 30 -5.85 -0.62 -7.36
N VAL A 31 -6.22 -1.42 -8.36
CA VAL A 31 -7.35 -1.10 -9.25
C VAL A 31 -8.50 -2.05 -8.99
N LEU A 32 -9.70 -1.50 -8.83
CA LEU A 32 -10.93 -2.26 -8.72
C LEU A 32 -11.37 -2.78 -10.09
N THR A 33 -11.72 -4.06 -10.12
CA THR A 33 -12.39 -4.71 -11.25
C THR A 33 -13.70 -5.33 -10.78
N VAL A 34 -14.58 -5.65 -11.70
CA VAL A 34 -15.88 -6.26 -11.41
C VAL A 34 -16.15 -7.47 -12.29
N HIS A 35 -16.83 -8.45 -11.74
CA HIS A 35 -17.11 -9.71 -12.42
C HIS A 35 -17.91 -9.54 -13.72
N ARG A 36 -18.83 -8.56 -13.79
CA ARG A 36 -19.63 -8.29 -15.01
C ARG A 36 -18.80 -7.90 -16.22
N TRP A 37 -17.55 -7.48 -16.04
CA TRP A 37 -16.66 -7.16 -17.17
C TRP A 37 -16.06 -8.41 -17.84
N PHE A 38 -16.03 -9.52 -17.14
CA PHE A 38 -15.33 -10.74 -17.58
C PHE A 38 -16.26 -11.92 -17.84
N ALA A 39 -17.52 -11.84 -17.41
CA ALA A 39 -18.51 -12.87 -17.59
C ALA A 39 -19.91 -12.26 -17.74
N ASN A 40 -20.84 -13.02 -18.32
CA ASN A 40 -22.26 -12.61 -18.40
C ASN A 40 -22.92 -12.73 -17.01
N LYS A 41 -22.58 -11.79 -16.12
CA LYS A 41 -23.05 -11.71 -14.74
C LYS A 41 -23.45 -10.27 -14.39
N SER A 42 -24.41 -10.12 -13.48
CA SER A 42 -24.84 -8.82 -12.97
C SER A 42 -24.01 -8.29 -11.79
N CYS A 43 -23.09 -9.13 -11.26
CA CYS A 43 -22.26 -8.78 -10.11
C CYS A 43 -21.36 -7.55 -10.42
N PRO A 44 -21.31 -6.57 -9.49
CA PRO A 44 -21.81 -6.57 -8.10
C PRO A 44 -23.25 -6.06 -7.94
N GLY A 45 -24.04 -5.98 -8.99
CA GLY A 45 -25.34 -5.33 -9.04
C GLY A 45 -25.24 -3.82 -9.28
N ASP A 46 -26.32 -3.21 -9.85
CA ASP A 46 -26.28 -1.83 -10.29
C ASP A 46 -26.14 -0.84 -9.14
N TRP A 47 -26.73 -1.15 -8.01
CA TRP A 47 -26.63 -0.32 -6.81
C TRP A 47 -25.18 -0.16 -6.33
N LEU A 48 -24.42 -1.24 -6.24
CA LEU A 48 -23.02 -1.18 -5.83
C LEU A 48 -22.12 -0.66 -6.96
N TYR A 49 -22.39 -1.08 -8.19
CA TYR A 49 -21.63 -0.64 -9.37
C TYR A 49 -21.59 0.88 -9.49
N SER A 50 -22.74 1.57 -9.33
CA SER A 50 -22.82 3.03 -9.40
C SER A 50 -22.06 3.74 -8.25
N ARG A 51 -21.67 3.03 -7.19
CA ARG A 51 -21.01 3.58 -6.00
C ARG A 51 -19.53 3.19 -5.89
N LEU A 52 -19.00 2.42 -6.83
CA LEU A 52 -17.61 1.97 -6.76
C LEU A 52 -16.60 3.12 -6.83
N GLY A 53 -16.92 4.20 -7.54
CA GLY A 53 -16.09 5.41 -7.55
C GLY A 53 -16.00 6.06 -6.17
N ASP A 54 -17.14 6.26 -5.52
CA ASP A 54 -17.22 6.83 -4.17
C ASP A 54 -16.53 5.91 -3.15
N LEU A 55 -16.71 4.59 -3.30
CA LEU A 55 -16.04 3.61 -2.45
C LEU A 55 -14.52 3.70 -2.59
N ALA A 56 -14.02 3.74 -3.82
CA ALA A 56 -12.59 3.85 -4.08
C ALA A 56 -11.99 5.14 -3.51
N ALA A 57 -12.69 6.27 -3.67
CA ALA A 57 -12.28 7.56 -3.11
C ALA A 57 -12.24 7.53 -1.57
N LYS A 58 -13.28 6.99 -0.93
CA LYS A 58 -13.34 6.85 0.53
C LYS A 58 -12.24 5.93 1.08
N VAL A 59 -11.98 4.81 0.41
CA VAL A 59 -10.92 3.89 0.81
C VAL A 59 -9.55 4.57 0.67
N THR A 60 -9.29 5.25 -0.44
CA THR A 60 -8.05 6.00 -0.65
C THR A 60 -7.86 7.05 0.45
N LYS A 61 -8.91 7.83 0.75
CA LYS A 61 -8.86 8.80 1.85
C LYS A 61 -8.50 8.15 3.18
N LEU A 62 -9.15 7.04 3.55
CA LEU A 62 -8.83 6.32 4.78
C LEU A 62 -7.41 5.76 4.81
N LEU A 63 -6.83 5.43 3.66
CA LEU A 63 -5.46 4.97 3.57
C LEU A 63 -4.46 6.10 3.74
N THR A 64 -4.78 7.30 3.22
CA THR A 64 -3.93 8.49 3.29
C THR A 64 -4.08 9.26 4.60
N ASP A 65 -5.28 9.30 5.19
CA ASP A 65 -5.57 10.01 6.43
C ASP A 65 -5.21 9.20 7.69
N THR A 66 -4.77 7.94 7.55
CA THR A 66 -4.28 7.16 8.70
C THR A 66 -3.01 7.82 9.24
N PRO A 67 -2.97 8.24 10.50
CA PRO A 67 -1.76 8.78 11.12
C PRO A 67 -0.62 7.77 10.98
N LEU A 68 0.57 8.26 10.64
CA LEU A 68 1.78 7.43 10.58
C LEU A 68 2.16 7.05 12.02
N ASP A 69 2.18 5.76 12.32
CA ASP A 69 2.71 5.27 13.59
C ASP A 69 4.19 4.89 13.43
N ASN A 70 5.04 5.90 13.57
CA ASN A 70 6.49 5.74 13.58
C ASN A 70 7.05 5.59 15.00
N THR A 71 6.18 5.25 15.97
CA THR A 71 6.59 5.06 17.36
C THR A 71 7.15 3.66 17.55
N ALA A 72 8.44 3.55 17.78
CA ALA A 72 9.07 2.28 18.11
C ALA A 72 8.66 1.81 19.52
N ALA A 73 8.44 0.51 19.67
CA ALA A 73 8.28 -0.11 20.99
C ALA A 73 9.53 0.14 21.86
N ASP A 74 9.36 0.23 23.16
CA ASP A 74 10.45 0.61 24.09
C ASP A 74 11.70 -0.27 23.94
N TRP A 75 11.51 -1.58 23.77
CA TRP A 75 12.61 -2.53 23.57
C TRP A 75 13.36 -2.35 22.24
N ALA A 76 12.75 -1.70 21.25
CA ALA A 76 13.30 -1.54 19.89
C ALA A 76 13.84 -0.13 19.61
N LYS A 77 13.58 0.85 20.50
CA LYS A 77 13.88 2.28 20.25
C LYS A 77 15.33 2.52 19.83
N ASP A 78 16.27 1.97 20.54
CA ASP A 78 17.69 2.20 20.28
C ASP A 78 18.10 1.60 18.93
N ALA A 79 17.65 0.39 18.62
CA ALA A 79 17.93 -0.29 17.35
C ALA A 79 17.30 0.45 16.17
N VAL A 80 16.04 0.91 16.30
CA VAL A 80 15.33 1.69 15.26
C VAL A 80 16.04 3.02 15.02
N ASN A 81 16.39 3.76 16.09
CA ASN A 81 17.10 5.02 15.98
C ASN A 81 18.49 4.85 15.36
N TRP A 82 19.18 3.80 15.69
CA TRP A 82 20.47 3.46 15.10
C TRP A 82 20.32 3.13 13.59
N ALA A 83 19.34 2.31 13.21
CA ALA A 83 19.07 1.92 11.83
C ALA A 83 18.65 3.12 10.96
N LEU A 84 17.89 4.07 11.51
CA LEU A 84 17.51 5.32 10.84
C LEU A 84 18.74 6.21 10.60
N ARG A 85 19.56 6.44 11.66
CA ARG A 85 20.77 7.28 11.55
C ARG A 85 21.78 6.74 10.53
N ASN A 86 21.87 5.43 10.41
CA ASN A 86 22.78 4.77 9.46
C ASN A 86 22.13 4.50 8.08
N GLY A 87 20.88 4.97 7.86
CA GLY A 87 20.21 4.83 6.56
C GLY A 87 19.83 3.40 6.20
N ILE A 88 19.89 2.45 7.15
CA ILE A 88 19.48 1.05 6.95
C ILE A 88 17.97 0.98 6.84
N LEU A 89 17.25 1.55 7.81
CA LEU A 89 15.80 1.70 7.80
C LEU A 89 15.43 3.03 7.15
N LYS A 90 14.53 2.99 6.19
CA LYS A 90 13.97 4.17 5.52
C LYS A 90 12.47 3.98 5.41
N GLY A 91 11.72 5.06 5.60
CA GLY A 91 10.29 5.09 5.33
C GLY A 91 9.96 5.01 3.85
N ASP A 92 8.68 4.82 3.56
CA ASP A 92 8.11 4.97 2.22
C ASP A 92 8.08 6.45 1.79
N GLU A 93 7.47 6.74 0.62
CA GLU A 93 7.32 8.11 0.09
C GLU A 93 6.54 9.06 1.03
N ARG A 94 5.77 8.52 1.97
CA ARG A 94 5.01 9.27 2.98
C ARG A 94 5.77 9.43 4.29
N GLY A 95 6.95 8.82 4.42
CA GLY A 95 7.70 8.77 5.66
C GLY A 95 7.20 7.71 6.66
N ASP A 96 6.36 6.75 6.22
CA ASP A 96 5.91 5.63 7.06
C ASP A 96 7.04 4.62 7.19
N LEU A 97 7.52 4.43 8.41
CA LEU A 97 8.58 3.46 8.72
C LEU A 97 8.06 2.01 8.77
N MET A 98 6.75 1.83 8.81
CA MET A 98 6.08 0.52 8.86
C MET A 98 6.61 -0.39 9.97
N LEU A 99 6.95 0.16 11.13
CA LEU A 99 7.63 -0.54 12.23
C LEU A 99 6.87 -1.76 12.76
N HIS A 100 5.54 -1.76 12.63
CA HIS A 100 4.65 -2.83 13.10
C HIS A 100 4.15 -3.74 11.97
N SER A 101 4.71 -3.58 10.76
CA SER A 101 4.36 -4.41 9.59
C SER A 101 5.35 -5.54 9.40
N PRO A 102 4.93 -6.71 8.89
CA PRO A 102 5.85 -7.77 8.51
C PRO A 102 6.83 -7.29 7.44
N VAL A 103 8.11 -7.60 7.59
CA VAL A 103 9.12 -7.37 6.57
C VAL A 103 9.06 -8.47 5.51
N ASN A 104 9.08 -8.09 4.24
CA ASN A 104 9.21 -9.07 3.16
C ASN A 104 10.69 -9.38 2.86
N ARG A 105 10.94 -10.46 2.08
CA ARG A 105 12.31 -10.88 1.76
C ARG A 105 13.11 -9.84 1.00
N GLU A 106 12.49 -9.10 0.11
CA GLU A 106 13.15 -8.04 -0.67
C GLU A 106 13.57 -6.88 0.25
N GLN A 107 12.68 -6.43 1.12
CA GLN A 107 12.98 -5.40 2.12
C GLN A 107 14.12 -5.82 3.05
N PHE A 108 14.11 -7.08 3.49
CA PHE A 108 15.18 -7.62 4.32
C PHE A 108 16.53 -7.60 3.58
N CYS A 109 16.57 -8.07 2.32
CA CYS A 109 17.79 -8.04 1.50
C CYS A 109 18.32 -6.61 1.30
N VAL A 110 17.41 -5.64 1.07
CA VAL A 110 17.80 -4.22 0.93
C VAL A 110 18.38 -3.67 2.22
N MET A 111 17.77 -3.96 3.37
CA MET A 111 18.31 -3.53 4.68
C MET A 111 19.67 -4.17 4.98
N LEU A 112 19.81 -5.46 4.71
CA LEU A 112 21.06 -6.18 4.89
C LEU A 112 22.18 -5.62 3.99
N LYS A 113 21.87 -5.31 2.73
CA LYS A 113 22.85 -4.67 1.81
C LYS A 113 23.28 -3.30 2.32
N ARG A 114 22.34 -2.46 2.77
CA ARG A 114 22.67 -1.15 3.35
C ARG A 114 23.52 -1.27 4.61
N TYR A 115 23.30 -2.30 5.43
CA TYR A 115 24.15 -2.59 6.58
C TYR A 115 25.57 -2.99 6.17
N ALA A 116 25.71 -3.85 5.15
CA ALA A 116 27.00 -4.29 4.66
C ALA A 116 27.80 -3.14 3.99
N ASP A 117 27.13 -2.11 3.49
CA ASP A 117 27.75 -0.94 2.86
C ASP A 117 28.12 0.17 3.88
N LEU A 118 27.88 -0.05 5.16
CA LEU A 118 28.33 0.90 6.19
C LEU A 118 29.87 0.93 6.22
N PRO A 119 30.47 2.14 6.38
CA PRO A 119 31.92 2.30 6.47
C PRO A 119 32.50 1.66 7.71
#